data_b31ec2ba3f418070aea5e797134c86a8
#
_entry.id   b31ec2ba3f418070aea5e797134c86a8
#
_cell.length_a   1.000
_cell.length_b   1.000
_cell.length_c   1.000
_cell.angle_alpha   90.00
_cell.angle_beta   90.00
_cell.angle_gamma   90.00
#
_symmetry.space_group_name_H-M   'P 1'
#
loop_
_entity.id
_entity.type
_entity.pdbx_description
1 polymer ?
#
loop_
_entity_poly.entity_id
_entity_poly.type
_entity_poly.pdbx_seq_one_letter_code
_entity_poly.pdbx_strand_id
1 'polypeptide(L)'
;MLHRVKKANDASHDKWIGVGGKCEADESPDECMLREVNEETGLTVTSWRYRGIVTFISDIWPCEYMHLFTADRWNSGVLPANEEDATSLVPELPDCNEGVLEWIDKERLFDLTLWPGDRIFLRLIMDPRQPFFSLKLVYKGDDLVEAKLDGRQLAL
;
A
#
# COMPACT_ATOMS: atom_id res chain seq x y z
N MET A 1 -5.14 4.96 3.10
CA MET A 1 -4.16 4.29 3.98
C MET A 1 -4.89 3.63 5.14
N LEU A 2 -4.38 2.51 5.63
CA LEU A 2 -4.90 1.80 6.80
C LEU A 2 -4.00 2.07 8.01
N HIS A 3 -4.56 2.63 9.08
CA HIS A 3 -3.91 2.77 10.38
C HIS A 3 -4.16 1.51 11.22
N ARG A 4 -3.15 0.71 11.46
CA ARG A 4 -3.21 -0.60 12.13
C ARG A 4 -3.30 -0.46 13.64
N VAL A 5 -4.50 -0.27 14.19
CA VAL A 5 -4.71 0.00 15.64
C VAL A 5 -5.60 -1.00 16.36
N LYS A 6 -6.26 -1.93 15.63
CA LYS A 6 -7.24 -2.84 16.25
C LYS A 6 -6.64 -4.15 16.76
N LYS A 7 -5.46 -4.56 16.28
CA LYS A 7 -4.78 -5.81 16.68
C LYS A 7 -3.54 -5.51 17.51
N ALA A 8 -3.54 -5.82 18.80
CA ALA A 8 -2.42 -5.53 19.71
C ALA A 8 -1.12 -6.33 19.42
N ASN A 9 -1.23 -7.53 18.83
CA ASN A 9 -0.09 -8.39 18.49
C ASN A 9 0.27 -8.32 17.00
N ASP A 10 0.08 -7.17 16.39
CA ASP A 10 0.37 -6.93 14.98
C ASP A 10 1.77 -6.33 14.84
N ALA A 11 2.61 -6.90 13.96
CA ALA A 11 3.92 -6.35 13.64
C ALA A 11 3.87 -4.88 13.20
N SER A 12 2.79 -4.49 12.55
CA SER A 12 2.53 -3.11 12.09
C SER A 12 1.63 -2.32 13.04
N HIS A 13 1.52 -2.71 14.33
CA HIS A 13 0.72 -1.94 15.28
C HIS A 13 1.14 -0.48 15.33
N ASP A 14 0.14 0.43 15.29
CA ASP A 14 0.32 1.89 15.22
C ASP A 14 1.08 2.40 13.98
N LYS A 15 1.16 1.60 12.92
CA LYS A 15 1.71 2.01 11.63
C LYS A 15 0.60 2.24 10.61
N TRP A 16 0.91 3.13 9.66
CA TRP A 16 0.09 3.36 8.47
C TRP A 16 0.65 2.56 7.31
N ILE A 17 -0.17 1.73 6.71
CA ILE A 17 0.20 0.87 5.57
C ILE A 17 -0.72 1.12 4.38
N GLY A 18 -0.33 0.59 3.22
CA GLY A 18 -1.21 0.49 2.05
C GLY A 18 -2.35 -0.50 2.30
N VAL A 19 -3.38 -0.40 1.46
CA VAL A 19 -4.44 -1.40 1.34
C VAL A 19 -3.88 -2.60 0.59
N GLY A 20 -4.20 -3.82 1.00
CA GLY A 20 -3.77 -5.05 0.34
C GLY A 20 -3.59 -6.21 1.31
N GLY A 21 -3.36 -7.39 0.76
CA GLY A 21 -3.21 -8.63 1.52
C GLY A 21 -2.40 -9.68 0.80
N LYS A 22 -2.66 -10.95 1.11
CA LYS A 22 -1.94 -12.09 0.56
C LYS A 22 -2.68 -12.68 -0.63
N CYS A 23 -1.92 -12.99 -1.70
CA CYS A 23 -2.50 -13.71 -2.83
C CYS A 23 -3.05 -15.08 -2.40
N GLU A 24 -4.21 -15.43 -2.92
CA GLU A 24 -4.75 -16.77 -2.87
C GLU A 24 -4.04 -17.68 -3.88
N ALA A 25 -4.27 -19.01 -3.78
CA ALA A 25 -3.49 -19.99 -4.52
C ALA A 25 -3.56 -19.83 -6.05
N ASP A 26 -4.67 -19.32 -6.56
CA ASP A 26 -4.94 -19.20 -8.01
C ASP A 26 -4.93 -17.75 -8.50
N GLU A 27 -4.43 -16.80 -7.69
CA GLU A 27 -4.43 -15.37 -8.03
C GLU A 27 -3.09 -14.90 -8.59
N SER A 28 -3.16 -14.08 -9.62
CA SER A 28 -2.05 -13.19 -9.99
C SER A 28 -1.97 -12.00 -9.01
N PRO A 29 -0.83 -11.30 -8.94
CA PRO A 29 -0.71 -10.09 -8.12
C PRO A 29 -1.76 -9.01 -8.44
N ASP A 30 -2.18 -8.88 -9.70
CA ASP A 30 -3.20 -7.94 -10.12
C ASP A 30 -4.58 -8.35 -9.60
N GLU A 31 -4.94 -9.63 -9.70
CA GLU A 31 -6.21 -10.17 -9.18
C GLU A 31 -6.29 -10.04 -7.67
N CYS A 32 -5.21 -10.36 -6.95
CA CYS A 32 -5.10 -10.17 -5.52
C CYS A 32 -5.32 -8.70 -5.14
N MET A 33 -4.64 -7.77 -5.79
CA MET A 33 -4.79 -6.35 -5.52
C MET A 33 -6.22 -5.88 -5.74
N LEU A 34 -6.86 -6.29 -6.83
CA LEU A 34 -8.25 -5.90 -7.15
C LEU A 34 -9.24 -6.44 -6.10
N ARG A 35 -9.08 -7.70 -5.68
CA ARG A 35 -9.92 -8.33 -4.64
C ARG A 35 -9.73 -7.63 -3.30
N GLU A 36 -8.49 -7.50 -2.82
CA GLU A 36 -8.18 -6.91 -1.52
C GLU A 36 -8.66 -5.45 -1.42
N VAL A 37 -8.42 -4.65 -2.46
CA VAL A 37 -8.93 -3.27 -2.48
C VAL A 37 -10.46 -3.25 -2.39
N ASN A 38 -11.14 -4.14 -3.12
CA ASN A 38 -12.61 -4.19 -3.06
C ASN A 38 -13.11 -4.66 -1.69
N GLU A 39 -12.50 -5.70 -1.10
CA GLU A 39 -12.89 -6.24 0.20
C GLU A 39 -12.66 -5.25 1.34
N GLU A 40 -11.52 -4.55 1.34
CA GLU A 40 -11.18 -3.62 2.41
C GLU A 40 -11.85 -2.26 2.27
N THR A 41 -12.07 -1.78 1.04
CA THR A 41 -12.52 -0.40 0.80
C THR A 41 -13.88 -0.26 0.12
N GLY A 42 -14.43 -1.35 -0.43
CA GLY A 42 -15.63 -1.31 -1.26
C GLY A 42 -15.41 -0.68 -2.65
N LEU A 43 -14.18 -0.29 -2.98
CA LEU A 43 -13.87 0.34 -4.26
C LEU A 43 -13.58 -0.71 -5.34
N THR A 44 -14.13 -0.50 -6.53
CA THR A 44 -13.79 -1.29 -7.71
C THR A 44 -12.79 -0.51 -8.56
N VAL A 45 -11.52 -0.91 -8.51
CA VAL A 45 -10.45 -0.28 -9.30
C VAL A 45 -10.66 -0.56 -10.79
N THR A 46 -10.58 0.49 -11.61
CA THR A 46 -10.79 0.42 -13.08
C THR A 46 -9.55 0.84 -13.88
N SER A 47 -8.56 1.46 -13.23
CA SER A 47 -7.27 1.78 -13.83
C SER A 47 -6.18 1.72 -12.77
N TRP A 48 -5.14 0.94 -13.05
CA TRP A 48 -4.00 0.75 -12.15
C TRP A 48 -2.71 0.60 -12.93
N ARG A 49 -1.61 0.76 -12.22
CA ARG A 49 -0.26 0.52 -12.74
C ARG A 49 0.55 -0.29 -11.74
N TYR A 50 1.16 -1.37 -12.20
CA TYR A 50 2.12 -2.13 -11.45
C TYR A 50 3.44 -1.34 -11.37
N ARG A 51 3.88 -1.02 -10.15
CA ARG A 51 4.99 -0.08 -9.93
C ARG A 51 6.31 -0.77 -9.60
N GLY A 52 6.28 -1.87 -8.89
CA GLY A 52 7.50 -2.57 -8.52
C GLY A 52 7.27 -3.73 -7.56
N ILE A 53 8.36 -4.40 -7.23
CA ILE A 53 8.41 -5.47 -6.24
C ILE A 53 9.35 -5.05 -5.12
N VAL A 54 8.88 -5.19 -3.86
CA VAL A 54 9.71 -5.05 -2.67
C VAL A 54 9.98 -6.43 -2.10
N THR A 55 11.25 -6.79 -2.01
CA THR A 55 11.72 -7.97 -1.25
C THR A 55 11.96 -7.56 0.19
N PHE A 56 11.10 -8.01 1.08
CA PHE A 56 11.22 -7.77 2.52
C PHE A 56 11.95 -8.95 3.18
N ILE A 57 13.04 -8.67 3.86
CA ILE A 57 13.84 -9.65 4.62
C ILE A 57 13.90 -9.18 6.07
N SER A 58 13.61 -10.07 7.00
CA SER A 58 13.66 -9.81 8.43
C SER A 58 14.32 -10.98 9.16
N ASP A 59 14.92 -10.72 10.31
CA ASP A 59 15.40 -11.75 11.23
C ASP A 59 14.28 -12.35 12.10
N ILE A 60 13.09 -11.73 12.10
CA ILE A 60 11.92 -12.15 12.90
C ILE A 60 10.83 -12.75 12.01
N TRP A 61 10.60 -12.17 10.81
CA TRP A 61 9.48 -12.52 9.94
C TRP A 61 9.94 -13.28 8.69
N PRO A 62 9.11 -14.12 8.09
CA PRO A 62 9.41 -14.75 6.81
C PRO A 62 9.73 -13.71 5.73
N CYS A 63 10.56 -14.10 4.76
CA CYS A 63 10.80 -13.30 3.57
C CYS A 63 9.48 -13.14 2.78
N GLU A 64 9.14 -11.91 2.43
CA GLU A 64 7.95 -11.57 1.66
C GLU A 64 8.31 -10.80 0.40
N TYR A 65 7.49 -10.98 -0.64
CA TYR A 65 7.55 -10.22 -1.88
C TYR A 65 6.28 -9.40 -1.99
N MET A 66 6.39 -8.10 -1.75
CA MET A 66 5.26 -7.17 -1.88
C MET A 66 5.18 -6.63 -3.30
N HIS A 67 4.04 -6.82 -3.94
CA HIS A 67 3.72 -6.27 -5.24
C HIS A 67 3.06 -4.90 -5.08
N LEU A 68 3.69 -3.85 -5.61
CA LEU A 68 3.23 -2.47 -5.43
C LEU A 68 2.46 -1.98 -6.65
N PHE A 69 1.28 -1.46 -6.40
CA PHE A 69 0.40 -0.87 -7.41
C PHE A 69 0.03 0.56 -7.05
N THR A 70 -0.30 1.34 -8.06
CA THR A 70 -1.02 2.61 -7.91
C THR A 70 -2.28 2.56 -8.76
N ALA A 71 -3.40 3.04 -8.21
CA ALA A 71 -4.65 3.18 -8.92
C ALA A 71 -5.03 4.67 -9.02
N ASP A 72 -5.57 5.08 -10.16
CA ASP A 72 -5.98 6.45 -10.43
C ASP A 72 -7.45 6.58 -10.79
N ARG A 73 -8.15 5.45 -11.01
CA ARG A 73 -9.58 5.41 -11.29
C ARG A 73 -10.24 4.24 -10.59
N TRP A 74 -11.40 4.50 -10.02
CA TRP A 74 -12.23 3.50 -9.35
C TRP A 74 -13.70 3.90 -9.37
N ASN A 75 -14.59 2.92 -9.13
CA ASN A 75 -16.00 3.12 -8.89
C ASN A 75 -16.28 2.79 -7.41
N SER A 76 -17.09 3.59 -6.75
CA SER A 76 -17.43 3.39 -5.32
C SER A 76 -18.67 2.52 -5.10
N GLY A 77 -19.27 1.97 -6.15
CA GLY A 77 -20.55 1.25 -6.04
C GLY A 77 -21.76 2.16 -5.76
N VAL A 78 -21.53 3.39 -5.33
CA VAL A 78 -22.55 4.42 -5.19
C VAL A 78 -22.58 5.22 -6.48
N LEU A 79 -23.62 5.06 -7.28
CA LEU A 79 -23.81 5.90 -8.47
C LEU A 79 -24.08 7.33 -7.98
N PRO A 80 -23.29 8.33 -8.42
CA PRO A 80 -23.58 9.71 -8.11
C PRO A 80 -24.95 10.09 -8.71
N ALA A 81 -25.71 10.89 -8.00
CA ALA A 81 -27.04 11.32 -8.44
C ALA A 81 -27.00 12.15 -9.73
N ASN A 82 -25.85 12.79 -10.04
CA ASN A 82 -25.60 13.58 -11.25
C ASN A 82 -24.12 13.49 -11.64
N GLU A 83 -23.78 13.68 -12.93
CA GLU A 83 -22.40 13.67 -13.45
C GLU A 83 -21.49 14.76 -12.81
N GLU A 84 -22.06 15.86 -12.32
CA GLU A 84 -21.33 16.95 -11.65
C GLU A 84 -20.91 16.57 -10.21
N ASP A 85 -21.64 15.65 -9.54
CA ASP A 85 -21.29 15.15 -8.20
C ASP A 85 -20.21 14.06 -8.24
N ALA A 86 -19.98 13.44 -9.40
CA ALA A 86 -19.02 12.34 -9.56
C ALA A 86 -17.55 12.75 -9.34
N THR A 87 -17.24 14.04 -9.44
CA THR A 87 -15.86 14.56 -9.35
C THR A 87 -15.46 15.08 -7.97
N SER A 88 -16.38 15.17 -7.00
CA SER A 88 -16.12 15.83 -5.72
C SER A 88 -16.39 14.99 -4.48
N LEU A 89 -16.92 13.80 -4.58
CA LEU A 89 -17.18 12.95 -3.41
C LEU A 89 -16.04 11.94 -3.21
N VAL A 90 -15.25 12.20 -2.19
CA VAL A 90 -14.36 11.18 -1.60
C VAL A 90 -15.28 10.10 -1.02
N PRO A 91 -15.21 8.83 -1.48
CA PRO A 91 -16.09 7.78 -0.97
C PRO A 91 -15.89 7.56 0.52
N GLU A 92 -16.98 7.30 1.24
CA GLU A 92 -16.87 6.81 2.61
C GLU A 92 -16.20 5.44 2.59
N LEU A 93 -15.23 5.25 3.49
CA LEU A 93 -14.52 3.99 3.65
C LEU A 93 -15.24 3.13 4.71
N PRO A 94 -15.38 1.83 4.48
CA PRO A 94 -16.04 0.94 5.43
C PRO A 94 -15.20 0.74 6.69
N ASP A 95 -15.82 0.21 7.74
CA ASP A 95 -15.09 -0.28 8.90
C ASP A 95 -14.18 -1.46 8.52
N CYS A 96 -12.91 -1.35 8.90
CA CYS A 96 -11.92 -2.41 8.70
C CYS A 96 -11.62 -3.11 10.03
N ASN A 97 -11.56 -4.45 10.02
CA ASN A 97 -11.28 -5.26 11.22
C ASN A 97 -9.84 -5.10 11.73
N GLU A 98 -8.95 -4.59 10.94
CA GLU A 98 -7.52 -4.45 11.25
C GLU A 98 -7.13 -3.07 11.76
N GLY A 99 -7.94 -2.06 11.45
CA GLY A 99 -7.64 -0.68 11.82
C GLY A 99 -8.68 0.32 11.33
N VAL A 100 -8.22 1.52 11.06
CA VAL A 100 -9.01 2.63 10.54
C VAL A 100 -8.52 2.99 9.16
N LEU A 101 -9.42 2.98 8.18
CA LEU A 101 -9.12 3.42 6.81
C LEU A 101 -9.35 4.93 6.71
N GLU A 102 -8.39 5.63 6.14
CA GLU A 102 -8.50 7.08 5.91
C GLU A 102 -7.93 7.46 4.54
N TRP A 103 -8.58 8.44 3.92
CA TRP A 103 -8.01 9.17 2.80
C TRP A 103 -6.96 10.14 3.32
N ILE A 104 -5.73 10.02 2.82
CA ILE A 104 -4.61 10.85 3.27
C ILE A 104 -4.15 11.73 2.10
N ASP A 105 -4.05 13.03 2.34
CA ASP A 105 -3.45 13.95 1.38
C ASP A 105 -1.99 13.56 1.13
N LYS A 106 -1.59 13.54 -0.14
CA LYS A 106 -0.23 13.14 -0.55
C LYS A 106 0.86 13.96 0.15
N GLU A 107 0.59 15.22 0.44
CA GLU A 107 1.51 16.14 1.14
C GLU A 107 1.73 15.74 2.59
N ARG A 108 0.73 15.10 3.22
CA ARG A 108 0.78 14.64 4.61
C ARG A 108 1.24 13.21 4.77
N LEU A 109 1.44 12.47 3.66
CA LEU A 109 1.76 11.05 3.69
C LEU A 109 3.01 10.73 4.54
N PHE A 110 4.03 11.59 4.47
CA PHE A 110 5.28 11.38 5.19
C PHE A 110 5.28 11.89 6.65
N ASP A 111 4.19 12.52 7.09
CA ASP A 111 3.97 12.89 8.50
C ASP A 111 3.45 11.69 9.31
N LEU A 112 2.96 10.66 8.63
CA LEU A 112 2.42 9.46 9.25
C LEU A 112 3.51 8.60 9.89
N THR A 113 3.10 7.76 10.85
CA THR A 113 3.95 6.73 11.46
C THR A 113 4.13 5.58 10.47
N LEU A 114 5.14 5.66 9.61
CA LEU A 114 5.46 4.69 8.58
C LEU A 114 6.67 3.84 9.00
N TRP A 115 6.76 2.63 8.42
CA TRP A 115 8.02 1.90 8.46
C TRP A 115 9.12 2.64 7.69
N PRO A 116 10.40 2.57 8.10
CA PRO A 116 11.49 3.23 7.38
C PRO A 116 11.54 2.86 5.89
N GLY A 117 11.36 1.58 5.57
CA GLY A 117 11.35 1.09 4.18
C GLY A 117 10.16 1.59 3.36
N ASP A 118 9.01 1.77 4.00
CA ASP A 118 7.82 2.30 3.32
C ASP A 118 8.05 3.71 2.81
N ARG A 119 8.79 4.52 3.56
CA ARG A 119 9.19 5.86 3.12
C ARG A 119 10.00 5.84 1.82
N ILE A 120 10.73 4.76 1.54
CA ILE A 120 11.52 4.63 0.31
C ILE A 120 10.59 4.34 -0.86
N PHE A 121 9.80 3.24 -0.80
CA PHE A 121 8.98 2.89 -1.94
C PHE A 121 7.80 3.85 -2.17
N LEU A 122 7.24 4.47 -1.13
CA LEU A 122 6.22 5.50 -1.29
C LEU A 122 6.73 6.68 -2.11
N ARG A 123 7.98 7.14 -1.89
CA ARG A 123 8.59 8.18 -2.74
C ARG A 123 8.72 7.74 -4.19
N LEU A 124 9.12 6.47 -4.42
CA LEU A 124 9.26 5.93 -5.78
C LEU A 124 7.91 5.84 -6.50
N ILE A 125 6.86 5.33 -5.84
CA ILE A 125 5.55 5.21 -6.49
C ILE A 125 4.84 6.56 -6.68
N MET A 126 5.19 7.59 -5.93
CA MET A 126 4.67 8.94 -6.10
C MET A 126 5.27 9.67 -7.31
N ASP A 127 6.46 9.30 -7.78
CA ASP A 127 6.99 9.85 -9.03
C ASP A 127 6.35 9.13 -10.23
N PRO A 128 5.52 9.80 -11.04
CA PRO A 128 4.87 9.17 -12.19
C PRO A 128 5.85 8.70 -13.27
N ARG A 129 7.08 9.26 -13.29
CA ARG A 129 8.14 8.92 -14.24
C ARG A 129 8.99 7.75 -13.79
N GLN A 130 8.89 7.34 -12.51
CA GLN A 130 9.63 6.19 -11.99
C GLN A 130 9.25 4.94 -12.79
N PRO A 131 10.20 4.26 -13.43
CA PRO A 131 9.94 2.99 -14.09
C PRO A 131 9.64 1.90 -13.06
N PHE A 132 9.24 0.71 -13.54
CA PHE A 132 9.15 -0.47 -12.68
C PHE A 132 10.48 -0.70 -11.97
N PHE A 133 10.43 -1.04 -10.67
CA PHE A 133 11.64 -1.21 -9.85
C PHE A 133 11.61 -2.48 -9.01
N SER A 134 12.79 -2.93 -8.63
CA SER A 134 13.02 -3.97 -7.62
C SER A 134 13.70 -3.35 -6.41
N LEU A 135 13.03 -3.35 -5.26
CA LEU A 135 13.55 -2.81 -4.02
C LEU A 135 13.75 -3.95 -3.01
N LYS A 136 14.95 -4.09 -2.48
CA LYS A 136 15.26 -5.01 -1.36
C LYS A 136 15.38 -4.20 -0.08
N LEU A 137 14.69 -4.62 0.97
CA LEU A 137 14.75 -4.07 2.32
C LEU A 137 15.13 -5.16 3.30
N VAL A 138 16.12 -4.90 4.16
CA VAL A 138 16.54 -5.84 5.20
C VAL A 138 16.39 -5.18 6.56
N TYR A 139 15.67 -5.84 7.44
CA TYR A 139 15.40 -5.40 8.80
C TYR A 139 16.09 -6.30 9.82
N LYS A 140 16.52 -5.72 10.94
CA LYS A 140 16.87 -6.38 12.19
C LYS A 140 16.00 -5.81 13.30
N GLY A 141 15.08 -6.61 13.82
CA GLY A 141 13.99 -6.07 14.60
C GLY A 141 13.23 -5.04 13.77
N ASP A 142 13.02 -3.84 14.32
CA ASP A 142 12.34 -2.72 13.67
C ASP A 142 13.28 -1.80 12.85
N ASP A 143 14.61 -2.06 12.90
CA ASP A 143 15.59 -1.23 12.23
C ASP A 143 15.83 -1.67 10.78
N LEU A 144 15.68 -0.75 9.84
CA LEU A 144 16.09 -0.94 8.45
C LEU A 144 17.62 -0.85 8.35
N VAL A 145 18.29 -1.97 8.08
CA VAL A 145 19.75 -2.07 8.04
C VAL A 145 20.36 -2.12 6.64
N GLU A 146 19.55 -2.46 5.63
CA GLU A 146 19.99 -2.44 4.23
C GLU A 146 18.82 -2.08 3.33
N ALA A 147 19.04 -1.25 2.31
CA ALA A 147 18.13 -1.02 1.20
C ALA A 147 18.90 -1.03 -0.13
N LYS A 148 18.37 -1.76 -1.14
CA LYS A 148 18.92 -1.80 -2.49
C LYS A 148 17.82 -1.58 -3.52
N LEU A 149 18.03 -0.60 -4.41
CA LEU A 149 17.15 -0.31 -5.53
C LEU A 149 17.83 -0.80 -6.82
N ASP A 150 17.16 -1.70 -7.55
CA ASP A 150 17.67 -2.29 -8.81
C ASP A 150 19.11 -2.80 -8.68
N GLY A 151 19.38 -3.48 -7.54
CA GLY A 151 20.67 -4.03 -7.20
C GLY A 151 21.71 -3.04 -6.65
N ARG A 152 21.39 -1.74 -6.60
CA ARG A 152 22.31 -0.69 -6.11
C ARG A 152 21.99 -0.33 -4.67
N GLN A 153 23.03 -0.27 -3.82
CA GLN A 153 22.91 0.13 -2.42
C GLN A 153 22.39 1.56 -2.32
N LEU A 154 21.38 1.77 -1.45
CA LEU A 154 20.91 3.08 -1.03
C LEU A 154 21.60 3.50 0.27
N ALA A 155 21.83 4.80 0.43
CA ALA A 155 22.17 5.38 1.73
C ALA A 155 20.89 5.38 2.61
N LEU A 156 21.01 4.93 3.85
CA LEU A 156 19.93 4.94 4.86
C LEU A 156 20.03 6.18 5.73
#